data_a964b3d99292d2825686eba9085e24d0
#
_entry.id   a964b3d99292d2825686eba9085e24d0
#
_cell.length_a   1.000
_cell.length_b   1.000
_cell.length_c   1.000
_cell.angle_alpha   90.00
_cell.angle_beta   90.00
_cell.angle_gamma   90.00
#
_symmetry.space_group_name_H-M   'P 1'
#
loop_
_entity.id
_entity.type
_entity.pdbx_description
1 polymer ?
#
loop_
_entity_poly.entity_id
_entity_poly.type
_entity_poly.pdbx_seq_one_letter_code
_entity_poly.pdbx_strand_id
1 'polypeptide(L)'
;MLAGYLNARCADFLRSLRLYGESGSDTAAAAEAASALRCSARRIGGTLHTFRVLLDPVWADQLRTELGWLSGTLAQEYACTARLHRLVSALGRLSGPGPAPGSGPVPTARSGEGASAATAGALTVGASRAGALLERQLTLARTRSHSAALQALGSSRFHAVADAVAVLASEVPLAPVAGAPAAEILAAPRNAAERRLLDAVSALPLARAAHPYNAEALVHGLATPSDGEAQDAPWHQVRLLLRLHRYAQEVRRSGGSPDPVLAEAGRALDRHRDAAEAAAASANAARTPRIAPATAYALGVLHADQRLEVEAARYEFQRIWQRTAVSAP
;
A
#
# COMPACT_ATOMS: atom_id res chain seq x y z
N MET A 1 15.40 -3.22 -26.08
CA MET A 1 14.10 -3.25 -25.41
C MET A 1 14.25 -3.08 -23.88
N LEU A 2 14.85 -4.04 -23.15
CA LEU A 2 15.07 -3.91 -21.70
C LEU A 2 15.90 -2.68 -21.34
N ALA A 3 17.04 -2.46 -22.01
CA ALA A 3 17.88 -1.29 -21.80
C ALA A 3 17.11 0.02 -22.00
N GLY A 4 16.40 0.17 -23.12
CA GLY A 4 15.62 1.37 -23.38
C GLY A 4 14.52 1.63 -22.34
N TYR A 5 13.88 0.57 -21.81
CA TYR A 5 12.93 0.71 -20.70
C TYR A 5 13.63 1.18 -19.41
N LEU A 6 14.76 0.55 -19.02
CA LEU A 6 15.51 0.95 -17.84
C LEU A 6 16.01 2.38 -17.95
N ASN A 7 16.58 2.78 -19.10
CA ASN A 7 17.04 4.15 -19.33
C ASN A 7 15.90 5.17 -19.14
N ALA A 8 14.69 4.88 -19.69
CA ALA A 8 13.53 5.75 -19.49
C ALA A 8 13.12 5.85 -18.01
N ARG A 9 13.11 4.73 -17.28
CA ARG A 9 12.77 4.74 -15.84
C ARG A 9 13.83 5.44 -14.98
N CYS A 10 15.10 5.33 -15.35
CA CYS A 10 16.18 6.08 -14.71
C CYS A 10 16.05 7.58 -14.98
N ALA A 11 15.72 7.97 -16.19
CA ALA A 11 15.45 9.38 -16.52
C ALA A 11 14.26 9.94 -15.70
N ASP A 12 13.19 9.14 -15.50
CA ASP A 12 12.08 9.51 -14.61
C ASP A 12 12.52 9.67 -13.16
N PHE A 13 13.38 8.78 -12.66
CA PHE A 13 13.96 8.85 -11.32
C PHE A 13 14.76 10.15 -11.13
N LEU A 14 15.69 10.43 -12.04
CA LEU A 14 16.56 11.62 -11.99
C LEU A 14 15.76 12.92 -12.13
N ARG A 15 14.72 12.92 -12.96
CA ARG A 15 13.77 14.04 -13.08
C ARG A 15 13.03 14.29 -11.77
N SER A 16 12.50 13.22 -11.15
CA SER A 16 11.80 13.31 -9.88
C SER A 16 12.71 13.79 -8.76
N LEU A 17 13.99 13.38 -8.78
CA LEU A 17 14.99 13.84 -7.83
C LEU A 17 15.26 15.34 -7.98
N ARG A 18 15.39 15.83 -9.23
CA ARG A 18 15.57 17.26 -9.50
C ARG A 18 14.36 18.07 -9.00
N LEU A 19 13.15 17.64 -9.35
CA LEU A 19 11.91 18.30 -8.90
C LEU A 19 11.81 18.33 -7.36
N TYR A 20 12.25 17.27 -6.69
CA TYR A 20 12.32 17.26 -5.23
C TYR A 20 13.30 18.32 -4.69
N GLY A 21 14.48 18.44 -5.29
CA GLY A 21 15.45 19.47 -4.94
C GLY A 21 14.97 20.91 -5.21
N GLU A 22 14.18 21.09 -6.28
CA GLU A 22 13.62 22.39 -6.69
C GLU A 22 12.36 22.78 -5.90
N SER A 23 11.70 21.87 -5.21
CA SER A 23 10.43 22.12 -4.49
C SER A 23 10.57 23.11 -3.33
N GLY A 24 11.76 23.27 -2.76
CA GLY A 24 12.03 24.25 -1.69
C GLY A 24 11.07 24.12 -0.51
N SER A 25 10.29 25.17 -0.22
CA SER A 25 9.30 25.20 0.84
C SER A 25 7.91 24.69 0.43
N ASP A 26 7.69 24.36 -0.84
CA ASP A 26 6.42 23.79 -1.31
C ASP A 26 6.30 22.32 -0.92
N THR A 27 5.61 22.08 0.19
CA THR A 27 5.41 20.75 0.75
C THR A 27 4.58 19.83 -0.15
N ALA A 28 3.67 20.38 -0.96
CA ALA A 28 2.84 19.59 -1.88
C ALA A 28 3.68 19.10 -3.08
N ALA A 29 4.45 20.00 -3.70
CA ALA A 29 5.36 19.66 -4.78
C ALA A 29 6.44 18.66 -4.32
N ALA A 30 7.01 18.86 -3.12
CA ALA A 30 7.97 17.93 -2.51
C ALA A 30 7.37 16.52 -2.31
N ALA A 31 6.12 16.43 -1.82
CA ALA A 31 5.44 15.16 -1.60
C ALA A 31 5.14 14.43 -2.93
N GLU A 32 4.74 15.16 -3.96
CA GLU A 32 4.53 14.61 -5.30
C GLU A 32 5.83 14.09 -5.91
N ALA A 33 6.90 14.88 -5.86
CA ALA A 33 8.21 14.50 -6.36
C ALA A 33 8.78 13.27 -5.60
N ALA A 34 8.64 13.23 -4.27
CA ALA A 34 9.04 12.06 -3.47
C ALA A 34 8.22 10.81 -3.84
N SER A 35 6.92 10.96 -4.12
CA SER A 35 6.05 9.86 -4.58
C SER A 35 6.49 9.34 -5.96
N ALA A 36 6.80 10.24 -6.89
CA ALA A 36 7.30 9.89 -8.23
C ALA A 36 8.67 9.20 -8.15
N LEU A 37 9.58 9.72 -7.32
CA LEU A 37 10.90 9.12 -7.05
C LEU A 37 10.75 7.69 -6.52
N ARG A 38 9.89 7.50 -5.53
CA ARG A 38 9.56 6.18 -4.98
C ARG A 38 8.98 5.23 -6.02
N CYS A 39 8.11 5.73 -6.89
CA CYS A 39 7.51 4.93 -7.95
C CYS A 39 8.54 4.46 -8.98
N SER A 40 9.45 5.36 -9.39
CA SER A 40 10.54 5.06 -10.32
C SER A 40 11.53 4.06 -9.70
N ALA A 41 11.95 4.28 -8.44
CA ALA A 41 12.81 3.34 -7.71
C ALA A 41 12.22 1.92 -7.67
N ARG A 42 10.91 1.78 -7.41
CA ARG A 42 10.24 0.47 -7.39
C ARG A 42 10.13 -0.16 -8.77
N ARG A 43 9.92 0.63 -9.83
CA ARG A 43 9.90 0.11 -11.19
C ARG A 43 11.28 -0.40 -11.60
N ILE A 44 12.32 0.38 -11.37
CA ILE A 44 13.71 -0.04 -11.64
C ILE A 44 14.01 -1.32 -10.84
N GLY A 45 13.86 -1.30 -9.51
CA GLY A 45 14.16 -2.44 -8.66
C GLY A 45 13.37 -3.71 -9.00
N GLY A 46 12.08 -3.58 -9.35
CA GLY A 46 11.24 -4.71 -9.79
C GLY A 46 11.66 -5.26 -11.15
N THR A 47 12.09 -4.40 -12.07
CA THR A 47 12.61 -4.81 -13.39
C THR A 47 13.95 -5.53 -13.23
N LEU A 48 14.88 -5.00 -12.43
CA LEU A 48 16.13 -5.67 -12.10
C LEU A 48 15.90 -7.05 -11.48
N HIS A 49 14.91 -7.20 -10.60
CA HIS A 49 14.54 -8.48 -10.03
C HIS A 49 14.04 -9.47 -11.08
N THR A 50 13.10 -9.04 -11.92
CA THR A 50 12.45 -9.93 -12.89
C THR A 50 13.40 -10.37 -14.00
N PHE A 51 14.24 -9.46 -14.48
CA PHE A 51 15.16 -9.71 -15.59
C PHE A 51 16.63 -9.91 -15.14
N ARG A 52 16.83 -10.29 -13.89
CA ARG A 52 18.14 -10.49 -13.27
C ARG A 52 19.09 -11.37 -14.12
N VAL A 53 18.54 -12.40 -14.76
CA VAL A 53 19.31 -13.33 -15.60
C VAL A 53 19.91 -12.71 -16.86
N LEU A 54 19.40 -11.52 -17.26
CA LEU A 54 19.86 -10.76 -18.43
C LEU A 54 20.84 -9.63 -18.06
N LEU A 55 21.16 -9.49 -16.77
CA LEU A 55 21.99 -8.43 -16.21
C LEU A 55 23.16 -9.03 -15.45
N ASP A 56 24.19 -8.20 -15.16
CA ASP A 56 25.16 -8.57 -14.14
C ASP A 56 24.43 -8.82 -12.81
N PRO A 57 24.45 -10.06 -12.27
CA PRO A 57 23.62 -10.42 -11.13
C PRO A 57 24.08 -9.76 -9.82
N VAL A 58 25.38 -9.50 -9.64
CA VAL A 58 25.92 -8.89 -8.41
C VAL A 58 25.53 -7.42 -8.38
N TRP A 59 25.75 -6.73 -9.46
CA TRP A 59 25.40 -5.33 -9.61
C TRP A 59 23.87 -5.12 -9.49
N ALA A 60 23.06 -5.95 -10.17
CA ALA A 60 21.61 -5.87 -10.13
C ALA A 60 21.05 -6.07 -8.72
N ASP A 61 21.58 -7.04 -7.96
CA ASP A 61 21.12 -7.30 -6.59
C ASP A 61 21.53 -6.19 -5.63
N GLN A 62 22.71 -5.61 -5.78
CA GLN A 62 23.16 -4.46 -4.99
C GLN A 62 22.24 -3.25 -5.22
N LEU A 63 22.06 -2.82 -6.47
CA LEU A 63 21.23 -1.67 -6.78
C LEU A 63 19.76 -1.90 -6.39
N ARG A 64 19.23 -3.10 -6.57
CA ARG A 64 17.89 -3.48 -6.14
C ARG A 64 17.71 -3.33 -4.62
N THR A 65 18.71 -3.72 -3.84
CA THR A 65 18.69 -3.60 -2.38
C THR A 65 18.64 -2.13 -1.96
N GLU A 66 19.47 -1.30 -2.58
CA GLU A 66 19.52 0.13 -2.31
C GLU A 66 18.22 0.86 -2.72
N LEU A 67 17.68 0.56 -3.89
CA LEU A 67 16.38 1.09 -4.34
C LEU A 67 15.23 0.62 -3.44
N GLY A 68 15.30 -0.60 -2.91
CA GLY A 68 14.35 -1.13 -1.93
C GLY A 68 14.40 -0.33 -0.63
N TRP A 69 15.58 -0.07 -0.08
CA TRP A 69 15.78 0.79 1.08
C TRP A 69 15.20 2.20 0.86
N LEU A 70 15.59 2.86 -0.24
CA LEU A 70 15.12 4.20 -0.56
C LEU A 70 13.58 4.26 -0.68
N SER A 71 12.99 3.36 -1.47
CA SER A 71 11.54 3.34 -1.68
C SER A 71 10.77 3.03 -0.41
N GLY A 72 11.32 2.21 0.49
CA GLY A 72 10.77 1.92 1.81
C GLY A 72 10.79 3.14 2.73
N THR A 73 11.92 3.82 2.81
CA THR A 73 12.08 5.04 3.62
C THR A 73 11.12 6.13 3.19
N LEU A 74 11.04 6.43 1.89
CA LEU A 74 10.13 7.44 1.34
C LEU A 74 8.65 7.06 1.45
N ALA A 75 8.31 5.78 1.64
CA ALA A 75 6.94 5.33 1.78
C ALA A 75 6.34 5.63 3.14
N GLN A 76 7.14 5.70 4.20
CA GLN A 76 6.66 5.71 5.59
C GLN A 76 5.86 6.97 5.94
N GLU A 77 6.34 8.13 5.53
CA GLU A 77 5.65 9.41 5.79
C GLU A 77 4.26 9.44 5.15
N TYR A 78 4.21 9.09 3.86
CA TYR A 78 2.94 9.01 3.13
C TYR A 78 1.99 7.99 3.74
N ALA A 79 2.50 6.82 4.14
CA ALA A 79 1.70 5.79 4.78
C ALA A 79 1.09 6.26 6.10
N CYS A 80 1.84 7.00 6.93
CA CYS A 80 1.33 7.56 8.19
C CYS A 80 0.22 8.59 7.92
N THR A 81 0.39 9.48 6.96
CA THR A 81 -0.59 10.50 6.58
C THR A 81 -1.88 9.87 6.04
N ALA A 82 -1.75 8.95 5.09
CA ALA A 82 -2.90 8.26 4.50
C ALA A 82 -3.68 7.44 5.54
N ARG A 83 -2.97 6.77 6.44
CA ARG A 83 -3.57 5.98 7.53
C ARG A 83 -4.31 6.86 8.52
N LEU A 84 -3.73 8.01 8.91
CA LEU A 84 -4.40 8.95 9.78
C LEU A 84 -5.70 9.45 9.16
N HIS A 85 -5.64 9.94 7.93
CA HIS A 85 -6.83 10.42 7.20
C HIS A 85 -7.92 9.34 7.11
N ARG A 86 -7.54 8.10 6.76
CA ARG A 86 -8.44 6.96 6.68
C ARG A 86 -9.15 6.69 8.02
N LEU A 87 -8.39 6.63 9.12
CA LEU A 87 -8.93 6.29 10.44
C LEU A 87 -9.81 7.40 11.00
N VAL A 88 -9.42 8.67 10.85
CA VAL A 88 -10.24 9.81 11.28
C VAL A 88 -11.54 9.89 10.47
N SER A 89 -11.48 9.68 9.16
CA SER A 89 -12.68 9.63 8.31
C SER A 89 -13.60 8.46 8.69
N ALA A 90 -13.05 7.29 9.02
CA ALA A 90 -13.83 6.14 9.49
C ALA A 90 -14.50 6.42 10.85
N LEU A 91 -13.78 7.01 11.80
CA LEU A 91 -14.36 7.44 13.08
C LEU A 91 -15.51 8.44 12.89
N GLY A 92 -15.36 9.41 11.98
CA GLY A 92 -16.42 10.34 11.63
C GLY A 92 -17.68 9.66 11.11
N ARG A 93 -17.53 8.65 10.23
CA ARG A 93 -18.67 7.86 9.73
C ARG A 93 -19.35 7.04 10.84
N LEU A 94 -18.57 6.42 11.72
CA LEU A 94 -19.07 5.57 12.80
C LEU A 94 -19.74 6.35 13.93
N SER A 95 -19.35 7.61 14.14
CA SER A 95 -19.93 8.48 15.17
C SER A 95 -21.26 9.10 14.75
N GLY A 96 -21.65 8.99 13.49
CA GLY A 96 -22.81 9.65 12.91
C GLY A 96 -22.66 11.17 12.75
N PRO A 97 -23.55 11.86 12.08
CA PRO A 97 -23.60 13.31 12.11
C PRO A 97 -23.88 13.74 13.56
N GLY A 98 -22.96 14.51 14.14
CA GLY A 98 -23.20 15.15 15.45
C GLY A 98 -24.51 15.95 15.40
N PRO A 99 -25.17 16.17 16.54
CA PRO A 99 -26.41 16.96 16.58
C PRO A 99 -26.11 18.32 15.93
N ALA A 100 -26.88 18.66 14.90
CA ALA A 100 -26.76 19.94 14.22
C ALA A 100 -26.89 21.06 15.27
N PRO A 101 -26.01 22.07 15.28
CA PRO A 101 -26.19 23.20 16.19
C PRO A 101 -27.48 23.91 15.87
N GLY A 102 -28.53 23.72 16.67
CA GLY A 102 -29.84 24.32 16.50
C GLY A 102 -31.06 23.44 16.63
N SER A 103 -30.94 22.12 16.67
CA SER A 103 -32.07 21.22 16.96
C SER A 103 -32.29 21.12 18.47
N GLY A 104 -33.18 21.94 18.99
CA GLY A 104 -33.65 21.81 20.36
C GLY A 104 -34.33 20.44 20.63
N PRO A 105 -34.39 19.98 21.88
CA PRO A 105 -34.96 18.68 22.20
C PRO A 105 -36.49 18.71 21.98
N VAL A 106 -36.95 17.92 21.02
CA VAL A 106 -38.37 17.56 20.93
C VAL A 106 -38.61 16.38 21.87
N PRO A 107 -39.41 16.54 22.92
CA PRO A 107 -39.68 15.45 23.85
C PRO A 107 -40.73 14.50 23.28
N THR A 108 -40.33 13.34 22.75
CA THR A 108 -41.21 12.23 22.53
C THR A 108 -40.78 11.07 23.41
N ALA A 109 -41.58 10.86 24.46
CA ALA A 109 -41.43 9.77 25.43
C ALA A 109 -41.70 8.42 24.78
N ARG A 110 -40.68 7.54 24.67
CA ARG A 110 -40.88 6.08 24.59
C ARG A 110 -39.76 5.39 25.39
N SER A 111 -40.19 4.55 26.30
CA SER A 111 -39.39 3.80 27.27
C SER A 111 -38.58 2.70 26.56
N GLY A 112 -37.44 3.03 26.03
CA GLY A 112 -36.47 2.15 25.33
C GLY A 112 -35.30 2.91 24.77
N GLU A 113 -35.38 4.24 24.66
CA GLU A 113 -34.40 5.11 24.01
C GLU A 113 -33.20 5.50 24.91
N GLY A 114 -33.32 5.34 26.23
CA GLY A 114 -32.27 5.77 27.16
C GLY A 114 -30.97 4.99 27.03
N ALA A 115 -31.04 3.67 26.78
CA ALA A 115 -29.85 2.85 26.59
C ALA A 115 -29.16 3.10 25.25
N SER A 116 -29.95 3.33 24.19
CA SER A 116 -29.44 3.62 22.84
C SER A 116 -28.80 5.00 22.80
N ALA A 117 -29.39 6.03 23.40
CA ALA A 117 -28.84 7.38 23.46
C ALA A 117 -27.56 7.46 24.34
N ALA A 118 -27.53 6.74 25.46
CA ALA A 118 -26.34 6.64 26.31
C ALA A 118 -25.18 5.94 25.60
N THR A 119 -25.47 4.88 24.83
CA THR A 119 -24.47 4.15 24.04
C THR A 119 -23.95 5.00 22.88
N ALA A 120 -24.82 5.71 22.18
CA ALA A 120 -24.45 6.64 21.11
C ALA A 120 -23.58 7.81 21.64
N GLY A 121 -23.94 8.39 22.79
CA GLY A 121 -23.15 9.43 23.45
C GLY A 121 -21.79 8.92 23.90
N ALA A 122 -21.71 7.70 24.46
CA ALA A 122 -20.46 7.07 24.86
C ALA A 122 -19.55 6.79 23.65
N LEU A 123 -20.12 6.34 22.54
CA LEU A 123 -19.36 6.13 21.29
C LEU A 123 -18.82 7.45 20.75
N THR A 124 -19.59 8.52 20.73
CA THR A 124 -19.16 9.84 20.26
C THR A 124 -18.00 10.40 21.09
N VAL A 125 -18.09 10.35 22.44
CA VAL A 125 -17.00 10.76 23.33
C VAL A 125 -15.79 9.85 23.18
N GLY A 126 -16.00 8.53 23.08
CA GLY A 126 -14.94 7.55 22.86
C GLY A 126 -14.23 7.78 21.51
N ALA A 127 -14.98 8.05 20.45
CA ALA A 127 -14.45 8.31 19.10
C ALA A 127 -13.62 9.59 19.05
N SER A 128 -14.06 10.68 19.69
CA SER A 128 -13.28 11.92 19.79
C SER A 128 -11.93 11.69 20.47
N ARG A 129 -11.91 10.98 21.59
CA ARG A 129 -10.67 10.64 22.31
C ARG A 129 -9.80 9.66 21.51
N ALA A 130 -10.40 8.68 20.84
CA ALA A 130 -9.70 7.76 19.96
C ALA A 130 -9.05 8.50 18.78
N GLY A 131 -9.77 9.46 18.17
CA GLY A 131 -9.24 10.33 17.12
C GLY A 131 -8.02 11.11 17.58
N ALA A 132 -8.11 11.79 18.73
CA ALA A 132 -7.00 12.56 19.29
C ALA A 132 -5.79 11.65 19.63
N LEU A 133 -6.01 10.43 20.13
CA LEU A 133 -4.93 9.46 20.40
C LEU A 133 -4.24 9.03 19.10
N LEU A 134 -5.01 8.64 18.07
CA LEU A 134 -4.49 8.23 16.78
C LEU A 134 -3.76 9.38 16.08
N GLU A 135 -4.33 10.58 16.13
CA GLU A 135 -3.70 11.78 15.58
C GLU A 135 -2.33 12.03 16.22
N ARG A 136 -2.25 11.99 17.55
CA ARG A 136 -0.98 12.15 18.27
C ARG A 136 0.05 11.08 17.87
N GLN A 137 -0.35 9.81 17.85
CA GLN A 137 0.56 8.70 17.55
C GLN A 137 1.04 8.72 16.10
N LEU A 138 0.13 8.92 15.14
CA LEU A 138 0.45 8.90 13.73
C LEU A 138 1.15 10.18 13.27
N THR A 139 0.85 11.35 13.87
CA THR A 139 1.61 12.59 13.60
C THR A 139 3.05 12.45 14.10
N LEU A 140 3.26 11.87 15.28
CA LEU A 140 4.61 11.61 15.78
C LEU A 140 5.37 10.63 14.87
N ALA A 141 4.71 9.55 14.42
CA ALA A 141 5.27 8.59 13.49
C ALA A 141 5.60 9.27 12.14
N ARG A 142 4.72 10.13 11.63
CA ARG A 142 4.93 10.93 10.41
C ARG A 142 6.15 11.83 10.55
N THR A 143 6.27 12.58 11.64
CA THR A 143 7.41 13.48 11.87
C THR A 143 8.73 12.71 11.90
N ARG A 144 8.76 11.55 12.58
CA ARG A 144 9.96 10.68 12.60
C ARG A 144 10.29 10.16 11.20
N SER A 145 9.28 9.74 10.44
CA SER A 145 9.46 9.24 9.07
C SER A 145 9.93 10.35 8.12
N HIS A 146 9.41 11.57 8.28
CA HIS A 146 9.87 12.74 7.54
C HIS A 146 11.35 13.04 7.83
N SER A 147 11.74 13.13 9.10
CA SER A 147 13.15 13.33 9.48
C SER A 147 14.04 12.21 8.93
N ALA A 148 13.61 10.95 9.00
CA ALA A 148 14.35 9.82 8.42
C ALA A 148 14.48 9.92 6.90
N ALA A 149 13.43 10.38 6.19
CA ALA A 149 13.49 10.60 4.75
C ALA A 149 14.48 11.71 4.38
N LEU A 150 14.44 12.85 5.09
CA LEU A 150 15.41 13.94 4.88
C LEU A 150 16.85 13.50 5.14
N GLN A 151 17.10 12.77 6.24
CA GLN A 151 18.43 12.21 6.53
C GLN A 151 18.88 11.22 5.47
N ALA A 152 17.98 10.35 4.99
CA ALA A 152 18.27 9.41 3.93
C ALA A 152 18.66 10.13 2.63
N LEU A 153 17.91 11.14 2.21
CA LEU A 153 18.14 11.90 0.99
C LEU A 153 19.43 12.76 1.05
N GLY A 154 19.87 13.18 2.25
CA GLY A 154 21.14 13.88 2.47
C GLY A 154 22.33 12.94 2.70
N SER A 155 22.15 11.62 2.69
CA SER A 155 23.22 10.67 3.02
C SER A 155 24.11 10.33 1.82
N SER A 156 25.39 9.98 2.10
CA SER A 156 26.31 9.44 1.09
C SER A 156 25.77 8.17 0.43
N ARG A 157 25.00 7.36 1.17
CA ARG A 157 24.31 6.18 0.63
C ARG A 157 23.34 6.55 -0.48
N PHE A 158 22.55 7.61 -0.28
CA PHE A 158 21.62 8.08 -1.30
C PHE A 158 22.36 8.62 -2.54
N HIS A 159 23.44 9.39 -2.34
CA HIS A 159 24.24 9.88 -3.46
C HIS A 159 24.80 8.73 -4.29
N ALA A 160 25.31 7.67 -3.64
CA ALA A 160 25.75 6.47 -4.34
C ALA A 160 24.63 5.78 -5.14
N VAL A 161 23.39 5.79 -4.62
CA VAL A 161 22.22 5.27 -5.36
C VAL A 161 21.90 6.16 -6.56
N ALA A 162 21.93 7.48 -6.40
CA ALA A 162 21.67 8.42 -7.50
C ALA A 162 22.72 8.28 -8.60
N ASP A 163 23.99 8.15 -8.24
CA ASP A 163 25.11 7.92 -9.18
C ASP A 163 24.93 6.58 -9.91
N ALA A 164 24.60 5.50 -9.20
CA ALA A 164 24.36 4.19 -9.82
C ALA A 164 23.17 4.22 -10.79
N VAL A 165 22.11 4.99 -10.47
CA VAL A 165 20.97 5.19 -11.38
C VAL A 165 21.37 6.07 -12.57
N ALA A 166 22.23 7.06 -12.40
CA ALA A 166 22.75 7.89 -13.49
C ALA A 166 23.62 7.06 -14.46
N VAL A 167 24.46 6.18 -13.92
CA VAL A 167 25.24 5.22 -14.75
C VAL A 167 24.27 4.30 -15.50
N LEU A 168 23.26 3.74 -14.82
CA LEU A 168 22.25 2.86 -15.45
C LEU A 168 21.44 3.59 -16.53
N ALA A 169 21.24 4.90 -16.42
CA ALA A 169 20.58 5.70 -17.44
C ALA A 169 21.41 5.81 -18.73
N SER A 170 22.71 5.67 -18.65
CA SER A 170 23.66 5.76 -19.77
C SER A 170 24.00 4.37 -20.31
N GLU A 171 24.31 3.44 -19.42
CA GLU A 171 24.77 2.10 -19.76
C GLU A 171 24.11 1.05 -18.85
N VAL A 172 23.47 0.06 -19.48
CA VAL A 172 22.87 -1.06 -18.77
C VAL A 172 23.85 -2.24 -18.79
N PRO A 173 24.27 -2.76 -17.61
CA PRO A 173 25.21 -3.88 -17.54
C PRO A 173 24.53 -5.19 -17.92
N LEU A 174 24.43 -5.45 -19.22
CA LEU A 174 23.81 -6.65 -19.78
C LEU A 174 24.78 -7.84 -19.67
N ALA A 175 24.23 -8.99 -19.29
CA ALA A 175 24.95 -10.26 -19.36
C ALA A 175 25.14 -10.70 -20.82
N PRO A 176 26.15 -11.53 -21.15
CA PRO A 176 26.38 -12.02 -22.53
C PRO A 176 25.18 -12.69 -23.17
N VAL A 177 24.35 -13.37 -22.40
CA VAL A 177 23.09 -14.01 -22.85
C VAL A 177 22.07 -12.98 -23.39
N ALA A 178 22.19 -11.71 -23.05
CA ALA A 178 21.31 -10.64 -23.53
C ALA A 178 21.57 -10.21 -24.99
N GLY A 179 22.59 -10.78 -25.65
CA GLY A 179 22.87 -10.57 -27.08
C GLY A 179 21.90 -11.28 -28.03
N ALA A 180 21.10 -12.23 -27.54
CA ALA A 180 20.09 -12.92 -28.33
C ALA A 180 18.86 -12.04 -28.63
N PRO A 181 17.99 -12.41 -29.62
CA PRO A 181 16.79 -11.64 -29.95
C PRO A 181 15.90 -11.39 -28.73
N ALA A 182 15.47 -10.13 -28.57
CA ALA A 182 14.70 -9.71 -27.38
C ALA A 182 13.39 -10.51 -27.19
N ALA A 183 12.76 -10.95 -28.29
CA ALA A 183 11.53 -11.77 -28.21
C ALA A 183 11.77 -13.10 -27.49
N GLU A 184 12.94 -13.69 -27.63
CA GLU A 184 13.32 -14.97 -27.05
C GLU A 184 13.74 -14.81 -25.58
N ILE A 185 14.70 -13.89 -25.33
CA ILE A 185 15.32 -13.76 -24.00
C ILE A 185 14.40 -13.13 -22.96
N LEU A 186 13.45 -12.26 -23.36
CA LEU A 186 12.50 -11.64 -22.45
C LEU A 186 11.32 -12.56 -22.11
N ALA A 187 11.04 -13.58 -22.91
CA ALA A 187 9.90 -14.47 -22.72
C ALA A 187 10.00 -15.28 -21.44
N ALA A 188 11.14 -15.94 -21.20
CA ALA A 188 11.33 -16.83 -20.06
C ALA A 188 11.17 -16.13 -18.69
N PRO A 189 11.85 -15.00 -18.39
CA PRO A 189 11.68 -14.31 -17.10
C PRO A 189 10.28 -13.70 -16.93
N ARG A 190 9.65 -13.22 -18.01
CA ARG A 190 8.27 -12.73 -17.98
C ARG A 190 7.29 -13.84 -17.64
N ASN A 191 7.36 -14.98 -18.33
CA ASN A 191 6.49 -16.13 -18.09
C ASN A 191 6.73 -16.73 -16.68
N ALA A 192 7.95 -16.66 -16.17
CA ALA A 192 8.23 -17.04 -14.79
C ALA A 192 7.59 -16.08 -13.76
N ALA A 193 7.56 -14.78 -14.05
CA ALA A 193 6.86 -13.81 -13.19
C ALA A 193 5.34 -14.03 -13.22
N GLU A 194 4.78 -14.32 -14.39
CA GLU A 194 3.36 -14.65 -14.57
C GLU A 194 2.98 -15.93 -13.81
N ARG A 195 3.72 -17.03 -14.01
CA ARG A 195 3.47 -18.29 -13.29
C ARG A 195 3.48 -18.09 -11.77
N ARG A 196 4.50 -17.41 -11.23
CA ARG A 196 4.56 -17.12 -9.79
C ARG A 196 3.35 -16.33 -9.28
N LEU A 197 2.84 -15.41 -10.09
CA LEU A 197 1.61 -14.69 -9.77
C LEU A 197 0.41 -15.64 -9.76
N LEU A 198 0.24 -16.45 -10.80
CA LEU A 198 -0.88 -17.39 -10.93
C LEU A 198 -0.88 -18.42 -9.79
N ASP A 199 0.29 -18.99 -9.47
CA ASP A 199 0.47 -19.92 -8.37
C ASP A 199 0.08 -19.31 -7.03
N ALA A 200 0.53 -18.07 -6.77
CA ALA A 200 0.19 -17.38 -5.54
C ALA A 200 -1.30 -17.00 -5.47
N VAL A 201 -1.93 -16.63 -6.58
CA VAL A 201 -3.38 -16.36 -6.61
C VAL A 201 -4.20 -17.63 -6.41
N SER A 202 -3.78 -18.76 -7.00
CA SER A 202 -4.46 -20.03 -6.80
C SER A 202 -4.43 -20.51 -5.34
N ALA A 203 -3.43 -20.10 -4.57
CA ALA A 203 -3.31 -20.39 -3.14
C ALA A 203 -4.15 -19.47 -2.26
N LEU A 204 -4.74 -18.38 -2.80
CA LEU A 204 -5.64 -17.51 -2.02
C LEU A 204 -6.98 -18.19 -1.73
N PRO A 205 -7.60 -17.92 -0.58
CA PRO A 205 -8.94 -18.41 -0.25
C PRO A 205 -10.03 -17.65 -1.02
N LEU A 206 -10.01 -17.73 -2.37
CA LEU A 206 -10.90 -16.95 -3.23
C LEU A 206 -12.37 -17.33 -3.07
N ALA A 207 -12.67 -18.60 -2.73
CA ALA A 207 -14.04 -19.04 -2.45
C ALA A 207 -14.60 -18.32 -1.22
N ARG A 208 -13.79 -18.12 -0.17
CA ARG A 208 -14.18 -17.31 1.00
C ARG A 208 -14.33 -15.84 0.63
N ALA A 209 -13.39 -15.30 -0.12
CA ALA A 209 -13.43 -13.90 -0.56
C ALA A 209 -14.67 -13.57 -1.43
N ALA A 210 -15.25 -14.57 -2.12
CA ALA A 210 -16.49 -14.40 -2.89
C ALA A 210 -17.73 -14.14 -2.03
N HIS A 211 -17.66 -14.44 -0.72
CA HIS A 211 -18.78 -14.29 0.22
C HIS A 211 -18.34 -13.44 1.43
N PRO A 212 -18.10 -12.15 1.24
CA PRO A 212 -17.70 -11.27 2.34
C PRO A 212 -18.84 -11.15 3.38
N TYR A 213 -18.48 -10.81 4.60
CA TYR A 213 -19.41 -10.57 5.72
C TYR A 213 -20.20 -11.78 6.22
N ASN A 214 -19.85 -12.99 5.79
CA ASN A 214 -20.44 -14.21 6.36
C ASN A 214 -19.89 -14.49 7.78
N ALA A 215 -20.51 -15.45 8.50
CA ALA A 215 -20.12 -15.78 9.86
C ALA A 215 -18.62 -16.19 9.98
N GLU A 216 -18.11 -16.93 8.99
CA GLU A 216 -16.71 -17.34 8.95
C GLU A 216 -15.77 -16.14 8.77
N ALA A 217 -16.10 -15.19 7.88
CA ALA A 217 -15.34 -13.97 7.68
C ALA A 217 -15.32 -13.11 8.96
N LEU A 218 -16.44 -13.02 9.68
CA LEU A 218 -16.53 -12.29 10.94
C LEU A 218 -15.66 -12.93 12.04
N VAL A 219 -15.74 -14.25 12.22
CA VAL A 219 -14.91 -14.98 13.20
C VAL A 219 -13.41 -14.76 12.93
N HIS A 220 -12.98 -14.89 11.67
CA HIS A 220 -11.59 -14.70 11.30
C HIS A 220 -11.17 -13.22 11.32
N GLY A 221 -12.06 -12.30 10.93
CA GLY A 221 -11.78 -10.87 10.92
C GLY A 221 -11.57 -10.27 12.31
N LEU A 222 -12.23 -10.85 13.33
CA LEU A 222 -12.12 -10.45 14.74
C LEU A 222 -11.10 -11.26 15.53
N ALA A 223 -10.41 -12.21 14.90
CA ALA A 223 -9.34 -12.98 15.51
C ALA A 223 -8.19 -12.08 16.03
N THR A 224 -7.31 -12.64 16.84
CA THR A 224 -6.22 -11.88 17.46
C THR A 224 -5.35 -11.17 16.40
N PRO A 225 -4.71 -10.03 16.72
CA PRO A 225 -3.90 -9.27 15.75
C PRO A 225 -2.80 -10.08 15.06
N SER A 226 -2.20 -11.06 15.74
CA SER A 226 -1.23 -12.00 15.17
C SER A 226 -1.84 -12.89 14.07
N ASP A 227 -3.08 -13.31 14.26
CA ASP A 227 -3.78 -14.15 13.28
C ASP A 227 -4.19 -13.30 12.05
N GLY A 228 -4.51 -12.02 12.26
CA GLY A 228 -4.81 -11.09 11.17
C GLY A 228 -3.62 -10.90 10.23
N GLU A 229 -2.41 -10.74 10.74
CA GLU A 229 -1.19 -10.61 9.94
C GLU A 229 -0.92 -11.89 9.12
N ALA A 230 -1.09 -13.07 9.71
CA ALA A 230 -0.92 -14.33 9.03
C ALA A 230 -1.95 -14.52 7.89
N GLN A 231 -3.20 -14.07 8.09
CA GLN A 231 -4.23 -14.11 7.06
C GLN A 231 -4.00 -13.11 5.92
N ASP A 232 -3.38 -11.97 6.21
CA ASP A 232 -3.13 -10.91 5.23
C ASP A 232 -1.85 -11.17 4.40
N ALA A 233 -0.89 -11.94 4.93
CA ALA A 233 0.39 -12.20 4.29
C ALA A 233 0.30 -12.77 2.85
N PRO A 234 -0.56 -13.76 2.53
CA PRO A 234 -0.71 -14.26 1.16
C PRO A 234 -1.20 -13.17 0.18
N TRP A 235 -2.09 -12.28 0.62
CA TRP A 235 -2.59 -11.16 -0.17
C TRP A 235 -1.50 -10.11 -0.44
N HIS A 236 -0.63 -9.87 0.56
CA HIS A 236 0.54 -9.00 0.39
C HIS A 236 1.54 -9.59 -0.61
N GLN A 237 1.72 -10.91 -0.60
CA GLN A 237 2.55 -11.63 -1.55
C GLN A 237 1.99 -11.48 -2.98
N VAL A 238 0.70 -11.74 -3.18
CA VAL A 238 0.04 -11.56 -4.48
C VAL A 238 0.18 -10.11 -4.97
N ARG A 239 0.00 -9.13 -4.09
CA ARG A 239 0.19 -7.71 -4.42
C ARG A 239 1.60 -7.42 -4.94
N LEU A 240 2.63 -8.00 -4.33
CA LEU A 240 4.01 -7.86 -4.79
C LEU A 240 4.20 -8.50 -6.17
N LEU A 241 3.77 -9.75 -6.34
CA LEU A 241 3.91 -10.50 -7.58
C LEU A 241 3.13 -9.87 -8.75
N LEU A 242 1.92 -9.38 -8.50
CA LEU A 242 1.14 -8.64 -9.48
C LEU A 242 1.88 -7.39 -9.97
N ARG A 243 2.54 -6.68 -9.07
CA ARG A 243 3.35 -5.50 -9.42
C ARG A 243 4.54 -5.90 -10.29
N LEU A 244 5.27 -6.97 -9.93
CA LEU A 244 6.41 -7.46 -10.72
C LEU A 244 5.96 -7.91 -12.12
N HIS A 245 4.84 -8.63 -12.20
CA HIS A 245 4.24 -9.03 -13.49
C HIS A 245 3.87 -7.81 -14.35
N ARG A 246 3.25 -6.79 -13.77
CA ARG A 246 2.94 -5.54 -14.48
C ARG A 246 4.19 -4.87 -15.04
N TYR A 247 5.27 -4.77 -14.26
CA TYR A 247 6.53 -4.20 -14.74
C TYR A 247 7.14 -5.03 -15.87
N ALA A 248 7.05 -6.37 -15.80
CA ALA A 248 7.47 -7.23 -16.89
C ALA A 248 6.67 -7.00 -18.19
N GLN A 249 5.37 -6.75 -18.06
CA GLN A 249 4.51 -6.37 -19.20
C GLN A 249 4.85 -4.99 -19.77
N GLU A 250 5.17 -4.01 -18.91
CA GLU A 250 5.62 -2.67 -19.34
C GLU A 250 6.88 -2.73 -20.20
N VAL A 251 7.86 -3.59 -19.84
CA VAL A 251 9.08 -3.82 -20.63
C VAL A 251 8.74 -4.30 -22.04
N ARG A 252 7.82 -5.26 -22.18
CA ARG A 252 7.39 -5.81 -23.48
C ARG A 252 6.70 -4.75 -24.36
N ARG A 253 5.87 -3.91 -23.73
CA ARG A 253 5.06 -2.91 -24.46
C ARG A 253 5.83 -1.62 -24.77
N SER A 254 7.11 -1.55 -24.37
CA SER A 254 7.94 -0.35 -24.55
C SER A 254 7.27 0.94 -24.06
N GLY A 255 6.59 0.86 -22.90
CA GLY A 255 5.88 2.01 -22.30
C GLY A 255 4.45 2.22 -22.78
N GLY A 256 3.85 1.26 -23.48
CA GLY A 256 2.43 1.28 -23.84
C GLY A 256 1.50 1.31 -22.61
N SER A 257 0.20 1.61 -22.84
CA SER A 257 -0.80 1.69 -21.80
C SER A 257 -0.83 0.44 -20.92
N PRO A 258 -0.85 0.58 -19.59
CA PRO A 258 -0.93 -0.56 -18.69
C PRO A 258 -2.24 -1.33 -18.90
N ASP A 259 -2.21 -2.63 -18.64
CA ASP A 259 -3.40 -3.45 -18.66
C ASP A 259 -4.40 -2.94 -17.59
N PRO A 260 -5.61 -2.52 -18.00
CA PRO A 260 -6.58 -1.91 -17.09
C PRO A 260 -7.05 -2.90 -16.02
N VAL A 261 -7.18 -4.19 -16.34
CA VAL A 261 -7.64 -5.22 -15.41
C VAL A 261 -6.59 -5.47 -14.33
N LEU A 262 -5.32 -5.63 -14.73
CA LEU A 262 -4.21 -5.78 -13.78
C LEU A 262 -4.02 -4.51 -12.93
N ALA A 263 -4.32 -3.33 -13.50
CA ALA A 263 -4.27 -2.08 -12.75
C ALA A 263 -5.39 -2.02 -11.71
N GLU A 264 -6.61 -2.43 -12.06
CA GLU A 264 -7.77 -2.49 -11.17
C GLU A 264 -7.55 -3.51 -10.04
N ALA A 265 -7.07 -4.71 -10.37
CA ALA A 265 -6.69 -5.73 -9.39
C ALA A 265 -5.62 -5.22 -8.42
N GLY A 266 -4.62 -4.50 -8.92
CA GLY A 266 -3.60 -3.86 -8.10
C GLY A 266 -4.17 -2.84 -7.13
N ARG A 267 -5.15 -2.02 -7.56
CA ARG A 267 -5.85 -1.06 -6.67
C ARG A 267 -6.64 -1.76 -5.57
N ALA A 268 -7.31 -2.88 -5.86
CA ALA A 268 -8.01 -3.66 -4.85
C ALA A 268 -7.04 -4.19 -3.78
N LEU A 269 -5.87 -4.71 -4.18
CA LEU A 269 -4.84 -5.17 -3.24
C LEU A 269 -4.14 -4.02 -2.48
N ASP A 270 -4.06 -2.83 -3.06
CA ASP A 270 -3.59 -1.64 -2.34
C ASP A 270 -4.61 -1.24 -1.25
N ARG A 271 -5.92 -1.25 -1.55
CA ARG A 271 -6.98 -1.02 -0.54
C ARG A 271 -6.97 -2.06 0.57
N HIS A 272 -6.77 -3.35 0.22
CA HIS A 272 -6.59 -4.43 1.19
C HIS A 272 -5.46 -4.11 2.17
N ARG A 273 -4.27 -3.78 1.67
CA ARG A 273 -3.12 -3.42 2.51
C ARG A 273 -3.44 -2.23 3.40
N ASP A 274 -3.98 -1.16 2.83
CA ASP A 274 -4.23 0.09 3.57
C ASP A 274 -5.26 -0.13 4.69
N ALA A 275 -6.27 -0.98 4.46
CA ALA A 275 -7.26 -1.36 5.46
C ALA A 275 -6.65 -2.26 6.55
N ALA A 276 -5.84 -3.25 6.18
CA ALA A 276 -5.16 -4.14 7.13
C ALA A 276 -4.20 -3.36 8.06
N GLU A 277 -3.39 -2.46 7.48
CA GLU A 277 -2.49 -1.59 8.26
C GLU A 277 -3.27 -0.63 9.16
N ALA A 278 -4.44 -0.14 8.74
CA ALA A 278 -5.31 0.71 9.56
C ALA A 278 -5.95 -0.07 10.71
N ALA A 279 -6.40 -1.31 10.46
CA ALA A 279 -6.90 -2.21 11.51
C ALA A 279 -5.81 -2.49 12.56
N ALA A 280 -4.60 -2.80 12.13
CA ALA A 280 -3.46 -3.02 13.02
C ALA A 280 -3.13 -1.78 13.86
N ALA A 281 -3.18 -0.58 13.26
CA ALA A 281 -2.95 0.67 13.99
C ALA A 281 -4.03 0.93 15.05
N SER A 282 -5.30 0.64 14.76
CA SER A 282 -6.41 0.75 15.71
C SER A 282 -6.25 -0.21 16.89
N ALA A 283 -5.89 -1.48 16.60
CA ALA A 283 -5.62 -2.49 17.61
C ALA A 283 -4.42 -2.10 18.50
N ASN A 284 -3.36 -1.56 17.92
CA ASN A 284 -2.19 -1.09 18.66
C ASN A 284 -2.52 0.12 19.55
N ALA A 285 -3.33 1.07 19.05
CA ALA A 285 -3.78 2.21 19.86
C ALA A 285 -4.64 1.75 21.05
N ALA A 286 -5.46 0.72 20.88
CA ALA A 286 -6.28 0.15 21.97
C ALA A 286 -5.45 -0.51 23.08
N ARG A 287 -4.18 -0.84 22.83
CA ARG A 287 -3.24 -1.37 23.84
C ARG A 287 -2.55 -0.29 24.67
N THR A 288 -2.89 0.99 24.45
CA THR A 288 -2.32 2.09 25.23
C THR A 288 -2.65 1.89 26.72
N PRO A 289 -1.64 1.88 27.64
CA PRO A 289 -1.88 1.69 29.06
C PRO A 289 -2.85 2.73 29.63
N ARG A 290 -3.76 2.29 30.51
CA ARG A 290 -4.76 3.15 31.19
C ARG A 290 -5.70 3.87 30.23
N ILE A 291 -5.96 3.30 29.06
CA ILE A 291 -6.95 3.85 28.11
C ILE A 291 -8.36 3.83 28.74
N ALA A 292 -9.13 4.88 28.52
CA ALA A 292 -10.51 4.92 29.02
C ALA A 292 -11.39 3.88 28.29
N PRO A 293 -12.31 3.19 28.98
CA PRO A 293 -13.14 2.14 28.37
C PRO A 293 -13.88 2.58 27.12
N ALA A 294 -14.47 3.78 27.09
CA ALA A 294 -15.16 4.32 25.92
C ALA A 294 -14.22 4.51 24.73
N THR A 295 -12.96 4.91 24.98
CA THR A 295 -11.95 5.06 23.92
C THR A 295 -11.52 3.69 23.39
N ALA A 296 -11.31 2.70 24.28
CA ALA A 296 -10.98 1.34 23.91
C ALA A 296 -12.11 0.72 23.06
N TYR A 297 -13.37 0.93 23.46
CA TYR A 297 -14.54 0.48 22.71
C TYR A 297 -14.58 1.11 21.29
N ALA A 298 -14.39 2.44 21.17
CA ALA A 298 -14.38 3.12 19.87
C ALA A 298 -13.25 2.61 18.98
N LEU A 299 -12.05 2.31 19.53
CA LEU A 299 -10.95 1.72 18.77
C LEU A 299 -11.23 0.27 18.35
N GLY A 300 -11.94 -0.50 19.18
CA GLY A 300 -12.41 -1.85 18.82
C GLY A 300 -13.41 -1.83 17.66
N VAL A 301 -14.39 -0.91 17.69
CA VAL A 301 -15.34 -0.71 16.59
C VAL A 301 -14.61 -0.29 15.31
N LEU A 302 -13.65 0.64 15.42
CA LEU A 302 -12.83 1.09 14.30
C LEU A 302 -11.96 -0.05 13.73
N HIS A 303 -11.40 -0.90 14.59
CA HIS A 303 -10.68 -2.09 14.16
C HIS A 303 -11.59 -3.02 13.35
N ALA A 304 -12.79 -3.31 13.85
CA ALA A 304 -13.77 -4.14 13.16
C ALA A 304 -14.19 -3.53 11.80
N ASP A 305 -14.47 -2.22 11.74
CA ASP A 305 -14.77 -1.49 10.50
C ASP A 305 -13.66 -1.67 9.46
N GLN A 306 -12.40 -1.52 9.87
CA GLN A 306 -11.28 -1.69 8.95
C GLN A 306 -11.07 -3.16 8.53
N ARG A 307 -11.41 -4.15 9.38
CA ARG A 307 -11.41 -5.57 8.97
C ARG A 307 -12.53 -5.88 7.96
N LEU A 308 -13.68 -5.24 8.07
CA LEU A 308 -14.73 -5.33 7.03
C LEU A 308 -14.27 -4.72 5.69
N GLU A 309 -13.52 -3.63 5.73
CA GLU A 309 -12.90 -3.04 4.52
C GLU A 309 -11.85 -3.98 3.89
N VAL A 310 -11.12 -4.77 4.70
CA VAL A 310 -10.22 -5.83 4.21
C VAL A 310 -11.01 -6.88 3.43
N GLU A 311 -12.13 -7.35 3.97
CA GLU A 311 -13.00 -8.33 3.29
C GLU A 311 -13.60 -7.76 2.00
N ALA A 312 -14.04 -6.50 2.01
CA ALA A 312 -14.53 -5.81 0.80
C ALA A 312 -13.46 -5.76 -0.30
N ALA A 313 -12.23 -5.45 0.06
CA ALA A 313 -11.13 -5.37 -0.89
C ALA A 313 -10.74 -6.76 -1.46
N ARG A 314 -10.81 -7.82 -0.65
CA ARG A 314 -10.63 -9.21 -1.08
C ARG A 314 -11.70 -9.65 -2.07
N TYR A 315 -12.97 -9.35 -1.77
CA TYR A 315 -14.10 -9.61 -2.67
C TYR A 315 -13.92 -8.88 -4.01
N GLU A 316 -13.55 -7.61 -3.96
CA GLU A 316 -13.34 -6.82 -5.18
C GLU A 316 -12.20 -7.39 -6.03
N PHE A 317 -11.06 -7.76 -5.42
CA PHE A 317 -9.98 -8.45 -6.14
C PHE A 317 -10.46 -9.74 -6.78
N GLN A 318 -11.16 -10.59 -6.04
CA GLN A 318 -11.71 -11.86 -6.53
C GLN A 318 -12.62 -11.65 -7.75
N ARG A 319 -13.53 -10.68 -7.68
CA ARG A 319 -14.44 -10.34 -8.78
C ARG A 319 -13.71 -9.85 -10.03
N ILE A 320 -12.67 -9.03 -9.86
CA ILE A 320 -11.84 -8.54 -10.97
C ILE A 320 -11.07 -9.71 -11.59
N TRP A 321 -10.49 -10.56 -10.74
CA TRP A 321 -9.67 -11.68 -11.19
C TRP A 321 -10.45 -12.73 -11.97
N GLN A 322 -11.67 -13.01 -11.58
CA GLN A 322 -12.57 -13.92 -12.33
C GLN A 322 -12.84 -13.43 -13.76
N ARG A 323 -12.98 -12.12 -13.97
CA ARG A 323 -13.12 -11.56 -15.33
C ARG A 323 -11.89 -11.81 -16.19
N THR A 324 -10.70 -11.82 -15.60
CA THR A 324 -9.45 -12.10 -16.30
C THR A 324 -9.40 -13.56 -16.75
N ALA A 325 -9.83 -14.50 -15.91
CA ALA A 325 -9.85 -15.93 -16.22
C ALA A 325 -10.87 -16.28 -17.33
N VAL A 326 -11.98 -15.56 -17.41
CA VAL A 326 -13.01 -15.76 -18.46
C VAL A 326 -12.61 -15.14 -19.80
N SER A 327 -11.72 -14.13 -19.79
CA SER A 327 -11.26 -13.41 -21.00
C SER A 327 -9.97 -13.98 -21.59
N ALA A 328 -9.39 -15.02 -21.00
CA ALA A 328 -8.26 -15.75 -21.56
C ALA A 328 -8.81 -16.78 -22.56
N PRO A 329 -8.42 -16.72 -23.88
CA PRO A 329 -8.90 -17.63 -24.92
C PRO A 329 -8.38 -19.06 -24.72
#